data_952bbbc7ea133fbdff7fced63e18db45
#
_entry.id   952bbbc7ea133fbdff7fced63e18db45
#
_cell.length_a   1.000
_cell.length_b   1.000
_cell.length_c   1.000
_cell.angle_alpha   90.00
_cell.angle_beta   90.00
_cell.angle_gamma   90.00
#
_symmetry.space_group_name_H-M   'P 1'
#
loop_
_entity.id
_entity.type
_entity.pdbx_description
1 polymer ?
#
loop_
_entity_poly.entity_id
_entity_poly.type
_entity_poly.pdbx_seq_one_letter_code
_entity_poly.pdbx_strand_id
1 'polypeptide(L)' 'MKYIDYLTTNKVNNNIYVGVHKTENPTIFDGYIGCSINIFISNPELKNPKTPFHKAVKKYGYNSFIRNTI' A
#
# COMPACT_ATOMS: atom_id res chain seq x y z
N MET A 1 6.12 -12.99 -14.55
CA MET A 1 5.43 -12.01 -13.74
C MET A 1 4.22 -12.64 -13.07
N LYS A 2 4.03 -12.37 -11.80
CA LYS A 2 3.00 -13.03 -11.00
C LYS A 2 2.08 -12.02 -10.34
N TYR A 3 0.83 -12.43 -10.09
CA TYR A 3 -0.12 -11.65 -9.30
C TYR A 3 -0.15 -12.17 -7.89
N ILE A 4 -0.21 -11.25 -6.93
CA ILE A 4 -0.40 -11.61 -5.52
C ILE A 4 -1.65 -10.92 -4.99
N ASP A 5 -2.34 -11.60 -4.09
CA ASP A 5 -3.34 -10.97 -3.25
C ASP A 5 -2.61 -10.44 -2.02
N TYR A 6 -2.93 -9.22 -1.63
CA TYR A 6 -2.27 -8.62 -0.49
C TYR A 6 -3.28 -7.98 0.47
N LEU A 7 -2.81 -7.78 1.69
CA LEU A 7 -3.55 -7.11 2.73
C LEU A 7 -2.63 -6.06 3.33
N THR A 8 -3.04 -4.80 3.27
CA THR A 8 -2.31 -3.69 3.87
C THR A 8 -3.07 -3.22 5.11
N THR A 9 -2.38 -3.17 6.24
CA THR A 9 -2.98 -2.79 7.52
C THR A 9 -2.42 -1.44 7.97
N ASN A 10 -3.31 -0.52 8.35
CA ASN A 10 -2.93 0.69 9.06
C ASN A 10 -2.80 0.35 10.54
N LYS A 11 -1.58 0.38 11.06
CA LYS A 11 -1.27 -0.02 12.44
C LYS A 11 -1.87 0.91 13.49
N VAL A 12 -2.21 2.12 13.11
CA VAL A 12 -2.74 3.11 14.05
C VAL A 12 -4.21 2.82 14.40
N ASN A 13 -5.01 2.46 13.41
CA ASN A 13 -6.46 2.26 13.59
C ASN A 13 -6.93 0.86 13.20
N ASN A 14 -6.03 -0.04 12.78
CA ASN A 14 -6.30 -1.41 12.35
C ASN A 14 -7.19 -1.52 11.11
N ASN A 15 -7.34 -0.46 10.34
CA ASN A 15 -8.05 -0.55 9.07
C ASN A 15 -7.26 -1.40 8.08
N ILE A 16 -7.99 -2.18 7.28
CA ILE A 16 -7.43 -3.16 6.37
C ILE A 16 -7.82 -2.80 4.94
N TYR A 17 -6.86 -2.93 4.03
CA TYR A 17 -7.06 -2.69 2.60
C TYR A 17 -6.58 -3.93 1.84
N VAL A 18 -7.46 -4.54 1.05
CA VAL A 18 -7.16 -5.76 0.30
C VAL A 18 -7.11 -5.43 -1.18
N GLY A 19 -6.16 -6.02 -1.89
CA GLY A 19 -6.03 -5.81 -3.32
C GLY A 19 -5.20 -6.87 -4.01
N VAL A 20 -4.96 -6.66 -5.30
CA VAL A 20 -4.15 -7.53 -6.14
C VAL A 20 -3.00 -6.69 -6.69
N HIS A 21 -1.80 -7.25 -6.68
CA HIS A 21 -0.62 -6.58 -7.19
C HIS A 21 0.17 -7.51 -8.10
N LYS A 22 0.65 -6.96 -9.20
CA LYS A 22 1.50 -7.66 -10.15
C LYS A 22 2.96 -7.44 -9.76
N THR A 23 3.71 -8.51 -9.55
CA THR A 23 5.10 -8.44 -9.11
C THR A 23 5.96 -9.46 -9.82
N GLU A 24 7.24 -9.14 -9.96
CA GLU A 24 8.23 -10.06 -10.52
C GLU A 24 8.57 -11.18 -9.53
N ASN A 25 8.63 -10.85 -8.24
CA ASN A 25 8.98 -11.80 -7.20
C ASN A 25 8.04 -11.66 -6.00
N PRO A 26 7.07 -12.59 -5.85
CA PRO A 26 6.07 -12.48 -4.78
C PRO A 26 6.64 -12.69 -3.37
N THR A 27 7.87 -13.17 -3.24
CA THR A 27 8.50 -13.38 -1.94
C THR A 27 9.25 -12.15 -1.41
N ILE A 28 9.41 -11.12 -2.25
CA ILE A 28 10.11 -9.89 -1.90
C ILE A 28 9.13 -8.73 -1.86
N PHE A 29 9.13 -7.97 -0.78
CA PHE A 29 8.34 -6.75 -0.71
C PHE A 29 8.96 -5.67 -1.60
N ASP A 30 8.20 -5.21 -2.59
CA ASP A 30 8.64 -4.23 -3.57
C ASP A 30 8.26 -2.79 -3.23
N GLY A 31 7.71 -2.56 -2.04
CA GLY A 31 7.30 -1.24 -1.57
C GLY A 31 5.86 -0.86 -1.87
N TYR A 32 5.17 -1.61 -2.73
CA TYR A 32 3.78 -1.32 -3.09
C TYR A 32 2.83 -1.69 -1.94
N ILE A 33 2.01 -0.73 -1.51
CA ILE A 33 1.08 -0.96 -0.39
C ILE A 33 -0.39 -0.84 -0.79
N GLY A 34 -0.69 -0.40 -2.01
CA GLY A 34 -2.05 -0.35 -2.53
C GLY A 34 -2.35 0.96 -3.26
N CYS A 35 -3.36 0.95 -4.13
CA CYS A 35 -3.89 2.13 -4.82
C CYS A 35 -2.81 3.00 -5.47
N SER A 36 -1.83 2.38 -6.12
CA SER A 36 -0.69 3.03 -6.77
C SER A 36 0.31 3.69 -5.83
N ILE A 37 0.22 3.43 -4.53
CA ILE A 37 1.16 3.97 -3.55
C ILE A 37 2.31 2.99 -3.33
N ASN A 38 3.53 3.48 -3.44
CA ASN A 38 4.74 2.70 -3.19
C ASN A 38 5.63 3.47 -2.20
N ILE A 39 6.01 2.82 -1.10
CA ILE A 39 6.75 3.50 -0.02
C ILE A 39 8.21 3.82 -0.39
N PHE A 40 8.73 3.24 -1.47
CA PHE A 40 10.11 3.45 -1.88
C PHE A 40 10.29 4.60 -2.87
N ILE A 41 9.20 5.16 -3.40
CA ILE A 41 9.25 6.23 -4.40
C ILE A 41 8.28 7.35 -4.01
N SER A 42 8.40 8.49 -4.71
CA SER A 42 7.46 9.59 -4.56
C SER A 42 6.10 9.22 -5.15
N ASN A 43 5.04 9.61 -4.47
CA ASN A 43 3.68 9.33 -4.90
C ASN A 43 2.93 10.65 -5.11
N PRO A 44 2.80 11.12 -6.36
CA PRO A 44 2.12 12.39 -6.64
C PRO A 44 0.64 12.37 -6.23
N GLU A 45 0.03 11.20 -6.14
CA GLU A 45 -1.34 11.02 -5.68
C GLU A 45 -1.57 11.60 -4.28
N LEU A 46 -0.53 11.66 -3.45
CA LEU A 46 -0.65 12.16 -2.08
C LEU A 46 -0.76 13.68 -2.00
N LYS A 47 -0.42 14.40 -3.06
CA LYS A 47 -0.62 15.85 -3.12
C LYS A 47 -2.10 16.21 -3.21
N ASN A 48 -2.89 15.35 -3.83
CA ASN A 48 -4.33 15.53 -4.02
C ASN A 48 -5.03 14.19 -3.84
N PRO A 49 -5.13 13.68 -2.59
CA PRO A 49 -5.64 12.34 -2.35
C PRO A 49 -7.13 12.24 -2.71
N LYS A 50 -7.47 11.22 -3.49
CA LYS A 50 -8.83 11.02 -4.00
C LYS A 50 -9.54 9.83 -3.37
N THR A 51 -8.79 8.84 -2.88
CA THR A 51 -9.37 7.64 -2.28
C THR A 51 -9.18 7.66 -0.77
N PRO A 52 -10.00 6.90 -0.02
CA PRO A 52 -9.81 6.78 1.43
C PRO A 52 -8.40 6.29 1.79
N PHE A 53 -7.85 5.37 0.99
CA PHE A 53 -6.50 4.88 1.24
C PHE A 53 -5.44 5.96 1.06
N HIS A 54 -5.54 6.77 -0.02
CA HIS A 54 -4.61 7.89 -0.24
C HIS A 54 -4.68 8.89 0.90
N LYS A 55 -5.88 9.21 1.38
CA LYS A 55 -6.08 10.12 2.51
C LYS A 55 -5.46 9.57 3.78
N ALA A 56 -5.60 8.27 4.03
CA ALA A 56 -5.03 7.63 5.19
C ALA A 56 -3.50 7.64 5.14
N VAL A 57 -2.90 7.35 3.99
CA VAL A 57 -1.44 7.37 3.84
C VAL A 57 -0.90 8.79 4.06
N LYS A 58 -1.58 9.79 3.54
CA LYS A 58 -1.18 11.19 3.76
C LYS A 58 -1.27 11.58 5.22
N LYS A 59 -2.31 11.14 5.92
CA LYS A 59 -2.56 11.49 7.32
C LYS A 59 -1.60 10.77 8.28
N TYR A 60 -1.39 9.47 8.09
CA TYR A 60 -0.65 8.63 9.03
C TYR A 60 0.79 8.36 8.64
N GLY A 61 1.15 8.58 7.37
CA GLY A 61 2.48 8.31 6.85
C GLY A 61 2.70 6.85 6.47
N TYR A 62 3.73 6.62 5.66
CA TYR A 62 4.04 5.27 5.17
C TYR A 62 4.37 4.27 6.28
N ASN A 63 5.03 4.73 7.33
CA ASN A 63 5.47 3.86 8.43
C ASN A 63 4.32 3.26 9.22
N SER A 64 3.11 3.79 9.04
CA SER A 64 1.92 3.28 9.72
C SER A 64 1.30 2.08 9.01
N PHE A 65 1.80 1.71 7.83
CA PHE A 65 1.20 0.67 7.01
C PHE A 65 2.12 -0.53 6.88
N ILE A 66 1.53 -1.72 6.97
CA ILE A 66 2.22 -3.00 6.72
C ILE A 66 1.45 -3.76 5.65
N ARG A 67 2.17 -4.23 4.62
CA ARG A 67 1.58 -5.10 3.61
C ARG A 67 1.98 -6.54 3.87
N ASN A 68 1.00 -7.43 3.85
CA ASN A 68 1.21 -8.87 3.90
C ASN A 68 0.67 -9.50 2.62
N THR A 69 1.43 -10.42 2.03
CA THR A 69 0.96 -11.23 0.91
C THR A 69 0.12 -12.38 1.47
N ILE A 70 -1.06 -12.55 0.89
CA ILE A 70 -1.98 -13.59 1.32
C ILE A 70 -1.68 -14.91 0.60
#